data_dcef360cb4197443f5c66bb598a026f1
#
_entry.id   dcef360cb4197443f5c66bb598a026f1
#
_cell.length_a   1.000
_cell.length_b   1.000
_cell.length_c   1.000
_cell.angle_alpha   90.00
_cell.angle_beta   90.00
_cell.angle_gamma   90.00
#
_symmetry.space_group_name_H-M   'P 1'
#
loop_
_entity.id
_entity.type
_entity.pdbx_description
1 polymer ?
#
loop_
_entity_poly.entity_id
_entity_poly.type
_entity_poly.pdbx_seq_one_letter_code
_entity_poly.pdbx_strand_id
1 'polypeptide(L)'
;MVPTDLANALVEAGQRMDVRGWVPGSAGNLSARIDAESIAITRSGVHKGRLLTSDIMEVSYEGVAAIPAQKPSAETLLHCQLYRLFPQIGAVLHGHSIAATVLSMQGAITFSNYEILKAFGFATHELDVVLPVYENDQDIARLAKWIEPLLLRDPPIGYVIAGHGVYAWGTSVEHAYWRLEALEFLLSCELERRRLK
;
A
#
# COMPACT_ATOMS: atom_id res chain seq x y z
N MET A 1 -17.89 14.16 -1.32
CA MET A 1 -16.87 14.94 -2.11
C MET A 1 -15.54 14.84 -1.39
N VAL A 2 -14.45 14.53 -2.11
CA VAL A 2 -13.12 14.40 -1.49
C VAL A 2 -12.68 15.74 -0.90
N PRO A 3 -12.28 15.81 0.40
CA PRO A 3 -11.69 17.00 1.00
C PRO A 3 -10.40 17.42 0.27
N THR A 4 -10.24 18.73 0.05
CA THR A 4 -9.13 19.28 -0.74
C THR A 4 -7.76 19.00 -0.13
N ASP A 5 -7.64 19.09 1.18
CA ASP A 5 -6.41 18.79 1.94
C ASP A 5 -6.02 17.30 1.80
N LEU A 6 -7.00 16.41 1.83
CA LEU A 6 -6.79 14.98 1.65
C LEU A 6 -6.35 14.65 0.20
N ALA A 7 -6.99 15.28 -0.79
CA ALA A 7 -6.60 15.13 -2.18
C ALA A 7 -5.17 15.65 -2.43
N ASN A 8 -4.80 16.79 -1.87
CA ASN A 8 -3.44 17.34 -1.96
C ASN A 8 -2.41 16.42 -1.32
N ALA A 9 -2.71 15.86 -0.14
CA ALA A 9 -1.81 14.92 0.53
C ALA A 9 -1.55 13.65 -0.30
N LEU A 10 -2.57 13.11 -0.97
CA LEU A 10 -2.43 11.95 -1.87
C LEU A 10 -1.64 12.30 -3.14
N VAL A 11 -1.83 13.49 -3.70
CA VAL A 11 -1.06 14.00 -4.85
C VAL A 11 0.42 14.11 -4.48
N GLU A 12 0.74 14.73 -3.34
CA GLU A 12 2.11 14.87 -2.85
C GLU A 12 2.76 13.50 -2.60
N ALA A 13 2.05 12.57 -1.95
CA ALA A 13 2.54 11.23 -1.72
C ALA A 13 2.85 10.50 -3.03
N GLY A 14 2.00 10.63 -4.05
CA GLY A 14 2.23 10.07 -5.39
C GLY A 14 3.49 10.63 -6.07
N GLN A 15 3.72 11.93 -5.98
CA GLN A 15 4.92 12.59 -6.50
C GLN A 15 6.19 12.09 -5.79
N ARG A 16 6.15 11.97 -4.46
CA ARG A 16 7.27 11.46 -3.66
C ARG A 16 7.58 10.00 -4.00
N MET A 17 6.56 9.16 -4.21
CA MET A 17 6.72 7.77 -4.62
C MET A 17 7.32 7.66 -6.03
N ASP A 18 6.94 8.54 -6.95
CA ASP A 18 7.46 8.58 -8.33
C ASP A 18 8.95 8.94 -8.35
N VAL A 19 9.35 9.98 -7.61
CA VAL A 19 10.77 10.37 -7.46
C VAL A 19 11.64 9.22 -6.94
N ARG A 20 11.06 8.34 -6.10
CA ARG A 20 11.73 7.14 -5.57
C ARG A 20 11.70 5.95 -6.54
N GLY A 21 10.99 6.05 -7.66
CA GLY A 21 10.83 4.94 -8.61
C GLY A 21 9.91 3.82 -8.14
N TRP A 22 8.99 4.10 -7.20
CA TRP A 22 8.09 3.09 -6.63
C TRP A 22 6.74 2.96 -7.36
N VAL A 23 6.47 3.80 -8.34
CA VAL A 23 5.22 3.80 -9.11
C VAL A 23 5.47 3.97 -10.62
N PRO A 24 6.22 3.05 -11.25
CA PRO A 24 6.58 3.16 -12.65
C PRO A 24 5.35 3.14 -13.56
N GLY A 25 5.34 3.99 -14.58
CA GLY A 25 4.23 4.10 -15.53
C GLY A 25 2.93 4.54 -14.84
N SER A 26 1.87 3.73 -14.91
CA SER A 26 0.61 3.97 -14.20
C SER A 26 0.44 3.05 -12.96
N ALA A 27 1.48 2.33 -12.57
CA ALA A 27 1.45 1.40 -11.43
C ALA A 27 1.20 2.10 -10.10
N GLY A 28 0.81 1.30 -9.12
CA GLY A 28 0.51 1.77 -7.77
C GLY A 28 -0.84 2.48 -7.65
N ASN A 29 -1.28 2.64 -6.44
CA ASN A 29 -2.50 3.39 -6.08
C ASN A 29 -2.42 3.85 -4.63
N LEU A 30 -3.10 4.96 -4.36
CA LEU A 30 -3.07 5.62 -3.08
C LEU A 30 -4.49 5.93 -2.64
N SER A 31 -4.78 5.74 -1.36
CA SER A 31 -6.08 6.08 -0.80
C SER A 31 -5.97 6.65 0.61
N ALA A 32 -7.01 7.35 1.03
CA ALA A 32 -7.17 7.83 2.39
C ALA A 32 -8.64 7.80 2.82
N ARG A 33 -8.88 7.56 4.10
CA ARG A 33 -10.21 7.55 4.70
C ARG A 33 -10.83 8.95 4.67
N ILE A 34 -12.04 9.07 4.13
CA ILE A 34 -12.84 10.29 4.23
C ILE A 34 -13.65 10.25 5.53
N ASP A 35 -14.40 9.17 5.74
CA ASP A 35 -15.28 8.97 6.89
C ASP A 35 -15.49 7.46 7.18
N ALA A 36 -16.59 7.12 7.86
CA ALA A 36 -16.92 5.74 8.21
C ALA A 36 -17.42 4.88 7.04
N GLU A 37 -17.75 5.48 5.90
CA GLU A 37 -18.43 4.85 4.76
C GLU A 37 -17.65 4.96 3.44
N SER A 38 -16.69 5.90 3.35
CA SER A 38 -16.03 6.24 2.11
C SER A 38 -14.54 6.53 2.25
N ILE A 39 -13.82 6.35 1.14
CA ILE A 39 -12.41 6.69 0.97
C ILE A 39 -12.19 7.56 -0.26
N ALA A 40 -11.15 8.38 -0.21
CA ALA A 40 -10.54 8.98 -1.38
C ALA A 40 -9.55 7.98 -1.98
N ILE A 41 -9.56 7.78 -3.30
CA ILE A 41 -8.61 6.88 -3.99
C ILE A 41 -8.23 7.43 -5.36
N THR A 42 -7.03 7.11 -5.82
CA THR A 42 -6.56 7.47 -7.15
C THR A 42 -7.36 6.77 -8.24
N ARG A 43 -7.66 7.49 -9.32
CA ARG A 43 -8.30 6.94 -10.54
C ARG A 43 -7.38 5.95 -11.24
N SER A 44 -8.01 5.00 -11.94
CA SER A 44 -7.31 4.01 -12.77
C SER A 44 -6.58 4.67 -13.94
N GLY A 45 -5.37 4.18 -14.26
CA GLY A 45 -4.62 4.55 -15.46
C GLY A 45 -3.90 5.91 -15.40
N VAL A 46 -3.91 6.61 -14.25
CA VAL A 46 -3.21 7.89 -14.09
C VAL A 46 -1.80 7.66 -13.52
N HIS A 47 -0.82 8.38 -14.06
CA HIS A 47 0.56 8.37 -13.58
C HIS A 47 0.68 9.03 -12.20
N LYS A 48 1.20 8.32 -11.19
CA LYS A 48 1.16 8.78 -9.78
C LYS A 48 2.03 10.01 -9.51
N GLY A 49 3.11 10.20 -10.25
CA GLY A 49 3.94 11.40 -10.18
C GLY A 49 3.35 12.65 -10.86
N ARG A 50 2.20 12.50 -11.56
CA ARG A 50 1.53 13.58 -12.30
C ARG A 50 0.07 13.75 -11.90
N LEU A 51 -0.30 13.26 -10.72
CA LEU A 51 -1.65 13.39 -10.20
C LEU A 51 -2.06 14.86 -10.06
N LEU A 52 -3.31 15.12 -10.41
CA LEU A 52 -4.04 16.32 -10.04
C LEU A 52 -5.08 15.95 -8.97
N THR A 53 -5.58 16.92 -8.21
CA THR A 53 -6.65 16.68 -7.23
C THR A 53 -7.92 16.12 -7.86
N SER A 54 -8.18 16.42 -9.15
CA SER A 54 -9.27 15.85 -9.95
C SER A 54 -9.09 14.35 -10.28
N ASP A 55 -7.89 13.80 -10.08
CA ASP A 55 -7.59 12.37 -10.25
C ASP A 55 -7.82 11.56 -8.97
N ILE A 56 -8.20 12.24 -7.90
CA ILE A 56 -8.62 11.63 -6.63
C ILE A 56 -10.13 11.60 -6.59
N MET A 57 -10.70 10.42 -6.41
CA MET A 57 -12.14 10.20 -6.45
C MET A 57 -12.63 9.55 -5.16
N GLU A 58 -13.90 9.72 -4.84
CA GLU A 58 -14.56 9.10 -3.71
C GLU A 58 -15.16 7.77 -4.12
N VAL A 59 -14.95 6.73 -3.29
CA VAL A 59 -15.60 5.43 -3.40
C VAL A 59 -16.12 4.98 -2.03
N SER A 60 -17.21 4.20 -2.02
CA SER A 60 -17.68 3.54 -0.80
C SER A 60 -16.73 2.39 -0.42
N TYR A 61 -16.91 1.83 0.80
CA TYR A 61 -16.13 0.65 1.22
C TYR A 61 -16.44 -0.62 0.43
N GLU A 62 -17.51 -0.63 -0.37
CA GLU A 62 -17.82 -1.67 -1.36
C GLU A 62 -17.11 -1.43 -2.71
N GLY A 63 -16.35 -0.34 -2.82
CA GLY A 63 -15.63 0.01 -4.05
C GLY A 63 -16.48 0.71 -5.11
N VAL A 64 -17.67 1.19 -4.74
CA VAL A 64 -18.58 1.88 -5.66
C VAL A 64 -18.21 3.36 -5.76
N ALA A 65 -17.96 3.83 -6.98
CA ALA A 65 -17.64 5.23 -7.25
C ALA A 65 -18.84 6.16 -6.95
N ALA A 66 -18.60 7.25 -6.21
CA ALA A 66 -19.61 8.26 -5.95
C ALA A 66 -20.10 8.94 -7.23
N ILE A 67 -19.24 9.04 -8.26
CA ILE A 67 -19.58 9.52 -9.60
C ILE A 67 -19.45 8.33 -10.56
N PRO A 68 -20.57 7.80 -11.12
CA PRO A 68 -20.56 6.57 -11.93
C PRO A 68 -19.65 6.59 -13.16
N ALA A 69 -19.38 7.78 -13.72
CA ALA A 69 -18.49 7.95 -14.88
C ALA A 69 -17.00 7.82 -14.54
N GLN A 70 -16.63 7.83 -13.26
CA GLN A 70 -15.25 7.68 -12.82
C GLN A 70 -14.90 6.21 -12.62
N LYS A 71 -13.68 5.84 -13.02
CA LYS A 71 -13.16 4.47 -12.84
C LYS A 71 -12.09 4.47 -11.75
N PRO A 72 -12.36 3.85 -10.59
CA PRO A 72 -11.35 3.71 -9.54
C PRO A 72 -10.23 2.75 -9.94
N SER A 73 -9.14 2.74 -9.17
CA SER A 73 -8.09 1.73 -9.32
C SER A 73 -8.66 0.31 -9.33
N ALA A 74 -8.08 -0.59 -10.12
CA ALA A 74 -8.50 -1.98 -10.16
C ALA A 74 -8.43 -2.65 -8.78
N GLU A 75 -7.50 -2.24 -7.92
CA GLU A 75 -7.22 -2.81 -6.61
C GLU A 75 -7.96 -2.13 -5.45
N THR A 76 -8.96 -1.31 -5.77
CA THR A 76 -9.74 -0.55 -4.77
C THR A 76 -10.28 -1.43 -3.64
N LEU A 77 -10.72 -2.66 -3.93
CA LEU A 77 -11.27 -3.56 -2.91
C LEU A 77 -10.24 -4.00 -1.85
N LEU A 78 -8.96 -4.09 -2.19
CA LEU A 78 -7.90 -4.37 -1.21
C LEU A 78 -7.72 -3.19 -0.24
N HIS A 79 -7.81 -1.95 -0.74
CA HIS A 79 -7.81 -0.77 0.12
C HIS A 79 -9.04 -0.73 1.02
N CYS A 80 -10.24 -0.88 0.45
CA CYS A 80 -11.49 -0.90 1.20
C CYS A 80 -11.48 -1.97 2.28
N GLN A 81 -10.93 -3.15 2.01
CA GLN A 81 -10.77 -4.22 2.98
C GLN A 81 -9.97 -3.78 4.20
N LEU A 82 -8.80 -3.17 3.99
CA LEU A 82 -7.95 -2.70 5.08
C LEU A 82 -8.68 -1.68 5.97
N TYR A 83 -9.44 -0.77 5.38
CA TYR A 83 -10.24 0.20 6.14
C TYR A 83 -11.38 -0.43 6.94
N ARG A 84 -12.03 -1.47 6.40
CA ARG A 84 -13.08 -2.21 7.14
C ARG A 84 -12.52 -3.01 8.31
N LEU A 85 -11.39 -3.70 8.09
CA LEU A 85 -10.78 -4.57 9.10
C LEU A 85 -10.08 -3.78 10.22
N PHE A 86 -9.52 -2.62 9.89
CA PHE A 86 -8.67 -1.85 10.80
C PHE A 86 -9.13 -0.39 10.87
N PRO A 87 -10.06 -0.06 11.78
CA PRO A 87 -10.61 1.31 11.88
C PRO A 87 -9.57 2.41 12.13
N GLN A 88 -8.41 2.07 12.69
CA GLN A 88 -7.31 3.01 12.92
C GLN A 88 -6.54 3.40 11.64
N ILE A 89 -6.73 2.68 10.52
CA ILE A 89 -6.08 3.01 9.26
C ILE A 89 -6.74 4.27 8.68
N GLY A 90 -5.94 5.31 8.48
CA GLY A 90 -6.32 6.56 7.83
C GLY A 90 -5.89 6.64 6.37
N ALA A 91 -4.84 5.91 5.96
CA ALA A 91 -4.37 5.86 4.57
C ALA A 91 -3.70 4.54 4.22
N VAL A 92 -3.77 4.17 2.93
CA VAL A 92 -3.12 2.98 2.34
C VAL A 92 -2.40 3.41 1.07
N LEU A 93 -1.12 3.03 0.96
CA LEU A 93 -0.27 3.28 -0.20
C LEU A 93 0.21 1.95 -0.78
N HIS A 94 0.11 1.82 -2.10
CA HIS A 94 0.59 0.66 -2.83
C HIS A 94 1.59 1.07 -3.90
N GLY A 95 2.78 0.47 -3.85
CA GLY A 95 3.89 0.74 -4.76
C GLY A 95 4.45 -0.53 -5.39
N HIS A 96 5.12 -0.37 -6.55
CA HIS A 96 5.71 -1.43 -7.37
C HIS A 96 7.23 -1.22 -7.50
N SER A 97 7.96 -1.22 -6.40
CA SER A 97 9.43 -1.14 -6.48
C SER A 97 10.05 -2.42 -7.05
N ILE A 98 11.25 -2.30 -7.60
CA ILE A 98 12.03 -3.45 -8.07
C ILE A 98 12.27 -4.43 -6.91
N ALA A 99 12.58 -3.91 -5.71
CA ALA A 99 12.88 -4.75 -4.55
C ALA A 99 11.65 -5.56 -4.11
N ALA A 100 10.48 -4.93 -3.97
CA ALA A 100 9.22 -5.61 -3.63
C ALA A 100 8.87 -6.67 -4.68
N THR A 101 8.94 -6.29 -5.96
CA THR A 101 8.59 -7.19 -7.07
C THR A 101 9.50 -8.42 -7.11
N VAL A 102 10.81 -8.24 -7.08
CA VAL A 102 11.77 -9.36 -7.23
C VAL A 102 11.77 -10.27 -6.01
N LEU A 103 11.80 -9.70 -4.79
CA LEU A 103 11.84 -10.50 -3.57
C LEU A 103 10.58 -11.33 -3.38
N SER A 104 9.41 -10.78 -3.71
CA SER A 104 8.13 -11.48 -3.56
C SER A 104 7.96 -12.71 -4.46
N MET A 105 8.75 -12.82 -5.52
CA MET A 105 8.77 -14.02 -6.37
C MET A 105 9.44 -15.24 -5.69
N GLN A 106 10.03 -15.04 -4.52
CA GLN A 106 10.72 -16.09 -3.76
C GLN A 106 9.97 -16.49 -2.47
N GLY A 107 8.74 -16.03 -2.28
CA GLY A 107 7.91 -16.29 -1.10
C GLY A 107 8.06 -15.23 -0.01
N ALA A 108 7.68 -15.58 1.22
CA ALA A 108 7.68 -14.66 2.35
C ALA A 108 9.07 -14.03 2.61
N ILE A 109 9.07 -12.77 3.03
CA ILE A 109 10.29 -12.00 3.27
C ILE A 109 10.45 -11.81 4.78
N THR A 110 11.59 -12.22 5.34
CA THR A 110 11.88 -12.04 6.77
C THR A 110 12.94 -10.97 6.94
N PHE A 111 12.65 -10.00 7.78
CA PHE A 111 13.57 -8.97 8.22
C PHE A 111 14.12 -9.32 9.60
N SER A 112 15.43 -9.46 9.72
CA SER A 112 16.11 -9.87 10.97
C SER A 112 17.09 -8.80 11.40
N ASN A 113 16.97 -8.33 12.65
CA ASN A 113 17.94 -7.43 13.29
C ASN A 113 18.11 -6.07 12.59
N TYR A 114 17.08 -5.54 11.96
CA TYR A 114 17.11 -4.21 11.35
C TYR A 114 16.64 -3.12 12.34
N GLU A 115 17.45 -2.11 12.60
CA GLU A 115 17.10 -0.98 13.48
C GLU A 115 15.84 -0.25 13.03
N ILE A 116 15.61 -0.13 11.71
CA ILE A 116 14.43 0.52 11.13
C ILE A 116 13.10 -0.16 11.46
N LEU A 117 13.11 -1.38 12.00
CA LEU A 117 11.90 -2.07 12.47
C LEU A 117 11.18 -1.25 13.58
N LYS A 118 11.91 -0.40 14.30
CA LYS A 118 11.33 0.55 15.27
C LYS A 118 10.32 1.52 14.66
N ALA A 119 10.39 1.81 13.35
CA ALA A 119 9.39 2.60 12.63
C ALA A 119 7.98 1.96 12.64
N PHE A 120 7.89 0.67 12.95
CA PHE A 120 6.63 -0.07 13.05
C PHE A 120 6.16 -0.26 14.50
N GLY A 121 6.83 0.36 15.47
CA GLY A 121 6.47 0.33 16.88
C GLY A 121 7.15 -0.80 17.68
N PHE A 122 8.09 -1.53 17.09
CA PHE A 122 8.86 -2.53 17.84
C PHE A 122 9.83 -1.85 18.82
N ALA A 123 9.94 -2.38 20.03
CA ALA A 123 10.80 -1.82 21.07
C ALA A 123 12.30 -2.11 20.86
N THR A 124 12.62 -3.16 20.10
CA THR A 124 13.99 -3.61 19.83
C THR A 124 14.16 -3.92 18.34
N HIS A 125 15.40 -3.97 17.87
CA HIS A 125 15.77 -4.50 16.56
C HIS A 125 16.06 -6.01 16.58
N GLU A 126 16.29 -6.59 17.77
CA GLU A 126 16.66 -8.01 17.97
C GLU A 126 15.41 -8.92 17.83
N LEU A 127 14.82 -8.94 16.65
CA LEU A 127 13.64 -9.76 16.34
C LEU A 127 13.59 -10.07 14.84
N ASP A 128 12.79 -11.07 14.52
CA ASP A 128 12.42 -11.43 13.15
C ASP A 128 10.99 -10.95 12.87
N VAL A 129 10.82 -10.23 11.78
CA VAL A 129 9.51 -9.76 11.29
C VAL A 129 9.26 -10.34 9.91
N VAL A 130 8.16 -11.07 9.77
CA VAL A 130 7.76 -11.62 8.47
C VAL A 130 6.86 -10.61 7.75
N LEU A 131 7.28 -10.21 6.55
CA LEU A 131 6.42 -9.51 5.60
C LEU A 131 5.74 -10.58 4.73
N PRO A 132 4.44 -10.81 4.87
CA PRO A 132 3.76 -11.84 4.11
C PRO A 132 3.71 -11.49 2.63
N VAL A 133 3.83 -12.52 1.79
CA VAL A 133 3.65 -12.44 0.35
C VAL A 133 2.44 -13.27 -0.01
N TYR A 134 1.45 -12.64 -0.64
CA TYR A 134 0.23 -13.29 -1.11
C TYR A 134 0.30 -13.50 -2.62
N GLU A 135 -0.23 -14.64 -3.08
CA GLU A 135 -0.30 -14.94 -4.51
C GLU A 135 -1.07 -13.87 -5.28
N ASN A 136 -0.60 -13.57 -6.49
CA ASN A 136 -1.26 -12.59 -7.35
C ASN A 136 -2.53 -13.18 -7.97
N ASP A 137 -3.60 -12.40 -7.96
CA ASP A 137 -4.87 -12.76 -8.57
C ASP A 137 -5.49 -11.56 -9.28
N GLN A 138 -5.91 -11.74 -10.53
CA GLN A 138 -6.59 -10.69 -11.30
C GLN A 138 -8.04 -10.47 -10.85
N ASP A 139 -8.65 -11.44 -10.17
CA ASP A 139 -9.92 -11.29 -9.47
C ASP A 139 -9.66 -10.72 -8.07
N ILE A 140 -9.67 -9.39 -7.99
CA ILE A 140 -9.37 -8.67 -6.74
C ILE A 140 -10.38 -8.96 -5.63
N ALA A 141 -11.63 -9.23 -5.95
CA ALA A 141 -12.63 -9.60 -4.96
C ALA A 141 -12.31 -10.98 -4.33
N ARG A 142 -11.91 -11.95 -5.16
CA ARG A 142 -11.45 -13.26 -4.69
C ARG A 142 -10.19 -13.15 -3.85
N LEU A 143 -9.20 -12.37 -4.32
CA LEU A 143 -7.96 -12.11 -3.59
C LEU A 143 -8.25 -11.50 -2.22
N ALA A 144 -9.05 -10.44 -2.15
CA ALA A 144 -9.42 -9.78 -0.90
C ALA A 144 -10.07 -10.78 0.09
N LYS A 145 -11.02 -11.58 -0.38
CA LYS A 145 -11.68 -12.60 0.43
C LYS A 145 -10.71 -13.67 0.96
N TRP A 146 -9.74 -14.04 0.15
CA TRP A 146 -8.75 -15.06 0.53
C TRP A 146 -7.75 -14.55 1.58
N ILE A 147 -7.28 -13.31 1.48
CA ILE A 147 -6.30 -12.76 2.43
C ILE A 147 -6.93 -12.28 3.75
N GLU A 148 -8.23 -12.01 3.78
CA GLU A 148 -8.92 -11.46 4.97
C GLU A 148 -8.67 -12.25 6.26
N PRO A 149 -8.88 -13.58 6.33
CA PRO A 149 -8.62 -14.35 7.54
C PRO A 149 -7.13 -14.35 7.94
N LEU A 150 -6.22 -14.16 6.99
CA LEU A 150 -4.78 -14.08 7.26
C LEU A 150 -4.42 -12.77 7.94
N LEU A 151 -4.98 -11.64 7.46
CA LEU A 151 -4.80 -10.32 8.05
C LEU A 151 -5.36 -10.23 9.47
N LEU A 152 -6.49 -10.88 9.73
CA LEU A 152 -7.13 -10.88 11.06
C LEU A 152 -6.39 -11.75 12.09
N ARG A 153 -5.84 -12.88 11.63
CA ARG A 153 -5.10 -13.81 12.50
C ARG A 153 -3.79 -13.23 13.00
N ASP A 154 -3.06 -12.56 12.12
CA ASP A 154 -1.73 -12.00 12.39
C ASP A 154 -1.56 -10.69 11.60
N PRO A 155 -2.02 -9.55 12.16
CA PRO A 155 -1.98 -8.26 11.46
C PRO A 155 -0.53 -7.86 11.16
N PRO A 156 -0.13 -7.81 9.86
CA PRO A 156 1.26 -7.55 9.50
C PRO A 156 1.57 -6.05 9.48
N ILE A 157 2.88 -5.71 9.41
CA ILE A 157 3.34 -4.32 9.23
C ILE A 157 3.04 -3.76 7.83
N GLY A 158 2.77 -4.63 6.89
CA GLY A 158 2.45 -4.44 5.48
C GLY A 158 2.32 -5.81 4.84
N TYR A 159 2.05 -5.89 3.54
CA TYR A 159 2.12 -7.14 2.77
C TYR A 159 2.57 -6.88 1.34
N VAL A 160 2.96 -7.94 0.64
CA VAL A 160 3.34 -7.89 -0.78
C VAL A 160 2.46 -8.86 -1.56
N ILE A 161 2.10 -8.48 -2.78
CA ILE A 161 1.51 -9.39 -3.77
C ILE A 161 2.64 -9.91 -4.66
N ALA A 162 2.73 -11.22 -4.85
CA ALA A 162 3.81 -11.89 -5.57
C ALA A 162 4.01 -11.35 -6.99
N GLY A 163 5.26 -10.97 -7.31
CA GLY A 163 5.62 -10.39 -8.61
C GLY A 163 4.93 -9.07 -8.94
N HIS A 164 4.36 -8.38 -7.93
CA HIS A 164 3.51 -7.20 -8.12
C HIS A 164 4.04 -6.01 -7.31
N GLY A 165 3.67 -5.88 -6.04
CA GLY A 165 4.06 -4.73 -5.26
C GLY A 165 3.66 -4.80 -3.79
N VAL A 166 4.10 -3.80 -3.01
CA VAL A 166 3.93 -3.70 -1.57
C VAL A 166 2.77 -2.80 -1.18
N TYR A 167 2.04 -3.18 -0.14
CA TYR A 167 1.01 -2.40 0.55
C TYR A 167 1.52 -1.96 1.91
N ALA A 168 1.42 -0.65 2.17
CA ALA A 168 1.70 -0.04 3.46
C ALA A 168 0.54 0.85 3.88
N TRP A 169 0.32 1.00 5.18
CA TRP A 169 -0.75 1.81 5.73
C TRP A 169 -0.34 2.53 7.02
N GLY A 170 -1.08 3.56 7.37
CA GLY A 170 -0.87 4.35 8.57
C GLY A 170 -2.14 5.09 8.98
N THR A 171 -2.04 5.83 10.08
CA THR A 171 -3.15 6.64 10.62
C THR A 171 -3.42 7.92 9.81
N SER A 172 -2.50 8.29 8.91
CA SER A 172 -2.60 9.40 7.96
C SER A 172 -1.81 9.09 6.70
N VAL A 173 -1.95 9.90 5.64
CA VAL A 173 -1.19 9.77 4.39
C VAL A 173 0.33 9.86 4.68
N GLU A 174 0.75 10.83 5.49
CA GLU A 174 2.16 10.99 5.85
C GLU A 174 2.68 9.80 6.66
N HIS A 175 1.92 9.29 7.63
CA HIS A 175 2.32 8.11 8.40
C HIS A 175 2.36 6.85 7.52
N ALA A 176 1.43 6.66 6.59
CA ALA A 176 1.47 5.57 5.62
C ALA A 176 2.71 5.68 4.71
N TYR A 177 3.08 6.90 4.31
CA TYR A 177 4.27 7.15 3.52
C TYR A 177 5.56 6.79 4.27
N TRP A 178 5.71 7.21 5.54
CA TRP A 178 6.88 6.84 6.36
C TRP A 178 7.00 5.32 6.52
N ARG A 179 5.89 4.62 6.71
CA ARG A 179 5.88 3.16 6.80
C ARG A 179 6.24 2.50 5.47
N LEU A 180 5.75 3.04 4.35
CA LEU A 180 6.14 2.58 3.02
C LEU A 180 7.65 2.79 2.79
N GLU A 181 8.17 3.96 3.14
CA GLU A 181 9.60 4.28 3.02
C GLU A 181 10.47 3.32 3.85
N ALA A 182 10.04 2.99 5.08
CA ALA A 182 10.72 2.02 5.92
C ALA A 182 10.66 0.60 5.33
N LEU A 183 9.51 0.16 4.78
CA LEU A 183 9.38 -1.14 4.09
C LEU A 183 10.27 -1.20 2.85
N GLU A 184 10.28 -0.15 2.02
CA GLU A 184 11.09 -0.10 0.81
C GLU A 184 12.60 -0.10 1.12
N PHE A 185 13.01 0.55 2.22
CA PHE A 185 14.38 0.46 2.72
C PHE A 185 14.73 -0.98 3.12
N LEU A 186 13.88 -1.64 3.91
CA LEU A 186 14.08 -3.03 4.32
C LEU A 186 14.14 -3.99 3.12
N LEU A 187 13.21 -3.83 2.16
CA LEU A 187 13.18 -4.63 0.93
C LEU A 187 14.45 -4.43 0.10
N SER A 188 14.93 -3.19 -0.01
CA SER A 188 16.17 -2.87 -0.72
C SER A 188 17.38 -3.52 -0.03
N CYS A 189 17.45 -3.46 1.30
CA CYS A 189 18.51 -4.13 2.07
C CYS A 189 18.49 -5.64 1.85
N GLU A 190 17.32 -6.29 1.89
CA GLU A 190 17.19 -7.72 1.64
C GLU A 190 17.58 -8.11 0.22
N LEU A 191 17.22 -7.31 -0.78
CA LEU A 191 17.60 -7.53 -2.16
C LEU A 191 19.14 -7.50 -2.31
N GLU A 192 19.80 -6.48 -1.76
CA GLU A 192 21.26 -6.38 -1.80
C GLU A 192 21.92 -7.50 -0.98
N ARG A 193 21.40 -7.84 0.20
CA ARG A 193 21.92 -8.95 1.01
C ARG A 193 21.89 -10.29 0.26
N ARG A 194 20.87 -10.53 -0.57
CA ARG A 194 20.79 -11.75 -1.40
C ARG A 194 21.75 -11.74 -2.58
N ARG A 195 22.12 -10.55 -3.10
CA ARG A 195 23.14 -10.41 -4.16
C ARG A 195 24.57 -10.64 -3.67
N LEU A 196 24.81 -10.46 -2.37
CA LEU A 196 26.13 -10.64 -1.77
C LEU A 196 26.43 -12.12 -1.39
N LYS A 197 25.45 -13.01 -1.51
CA LYS A 197 25.59 -14.46 -1.29
C LYS A 197 25.85 -15.19 -2.59
#